data_ee2287505148ad71ed4a0fd30fa1f21e
#
_entry.id   ee2287505148ad71ed4a0fd30fa1f21e
#
_cell.length_a   1.000
_cell.length_b   1.000
_cell.length_c   1.000
_cell.angle_alpha   90.00
_cell.angle_beta   90.00
_cell.angle_gamma   90.00
#
_symmetry.space_group_name_H-M   'P 1'
#
loop_
_entity.id
_entity.type
_entity.pdbx_description
1 polymer ?
#
loop_
_entity_poly.entity_id
_entity_poly.type
_entity_poly.pdbx_seq_one_letter_code
_entity_poly.pdbx_strand_id
1 'polypeptide(L)' 'ANQRHPMAQANLGVMYEYGHGVLLDLVEAHKWFILSVSGFLASEAKNRGIAMRNRDQIAARMTPEQIAESQKRARAWKPE' A
#
# COMPACT_ATOMS: atom_id res chain seq x y z
N ALA A 1 15.59 -0.66 4.94
CA ALA A 1 14.62 0.21 4.30
C ALA A 1 13.76 0.86 5.37
N ASN A 2 13.44 2.11 5.17
CA ASN A 2 12.64 2.86 6.13
C ASN A 2 11.16 2.71 5.79
N GLN A 3 10.44 1.92 6.58
CA GLN A 3 9.01 1.65 6.37
C GLN A 3 8.13 2.89 6.55
N ARG A 4 8.67 3.97 7.12
CA ARG A 4 7.93 5.22 7.29
C ARG A 4 7.93 6.07 6.03
N HIS A 5 8.83 5.79 5.10
CA HIS A 5 8.95 6.59 3.89
C HIS A 5 7.88 6.17 2.88
N PRO A 6 7.07 7.10 2.34
CA PRO A 6 5.97 6.72 1.46
C PRO A 6 6.42 6.03 0.18
N MET A 7 7.58 6.37 -0.39
CA MET A 7 8.10 5.66 -1.56
C MET A 7 8.50 4.24 -1.20
N ALA A 8 9.12 4.04 -0.03
CA ALA A 8 9.48 2.69 0.43
C ALA A 8 8.22 1.85 0.66
N GLN A 9 7.17 2.47 1.21
CA GLN A 9 5.90 1.79 1.42
C GLN A 9 5.26 1.38 0.08
N ALA A 10 5.31 2.27 -0.92
CA ALA A 10 4.81 1.96 -2.25
C ALA A 10 5.59 0.81 -2.88
N ASN A 11 6.92 0.78 -2.69
CA ASN A 11 7.75 -0.31 -3.18
C ASN A 11 7.38 -1.64 -2.53
N LEU A 12 7.10 -1.63 -1.22
CA LEU A 12 6.62 -2.82 -0.52
C LEU A 12 5.29 -3.29 -1.11
N GLY A 13 4.40 -2.35 -1.40
CA GLY A 13 3.13 -2.67 -2.04
C GLY A 13 3.33 -3.39 -3.37
N VAL A 14 4.24 -2.88 -4.21
CA VAL A 14 4.56 -3.51 -5.50
C VAL A 14 5.13 -4.91 -5.29
N MET A 15 6.02 -5.08 -4.33
CA MET A 15 6.60 -6.40 -4.04
C MET A 15 5.52 -7.43 -3.72
N TYR A 16 4.58 -7.08 -2.86
CA TYR A 16 3.50 -8.00 -2.50
C TYR A 16 2.50 -8.19 -3.65
N GLU A 17 2.30 -7.16 -4.46
CA GLU A 17 1.38 -7.25 -5.60
C GLU A 17 1.83 -8.30 -6.63
N TYR A 18 3.14 -8.38 -6.85
CA TYR A 18 3.72 -9.26 -7.86
C TYR A 18 4.48 -10.45 -7.29
N GLY A 19 4.60 -10.53 -5.97
CA GLY A 19 5.35 -11.61 -5.34
C GLY A 19 6.86 -11.53 -5.57
N HIS A 20 7.42 -10.33 -5.62
CA HIS A 20 8.85 -10.14 -5.83
C HIS A 20 9.61 -10.25 -4.51
N GLY A 21 10.26 -11.38 -4.29
CA GLY A 21 11.03 -11.62 -3.07
C GLY A 21 10.19 -11.95 -1.85
N VAL A 22 8.86 -11.93 -1.99
CA VAL A 22 7.89 -12.30 -0.94
C VAL A 22 6.75 -13.05 -1.60
N LEU A 23 5.93 -13.73 -0.82
CA LEU A 23 4.71 -14.36 -1.35
C LEU A 23 3.72 -13.28 -1.77
N LEU A 24 3.14 -13.46 -2.96
CA LEU A 24 2.11 -12.56 -3.45
C LEU A 24 0.97 -12.48 -2.44
N ASP A 25 0.56 -11.26 -2.08
CA ASP A 25 -0.47 -11.04 -1.08
C ASP A 25 -1.14 -9.69 -1.34
N LEU A 26 -2.35 -9.73 -1.90
CA LEU A 26 -3.06 -8.50 -2.26
C LEU A 26 -3.49 -7.71 -1.03
N VAL A 27 -3.79 -8.37 0.09
CA VAL A 27 -4.15 -7.68 1.33
C VAL A 27 -2.96 -6.85 1.83
N GLU A 28 -1.76 -7.46 1.86
CA GLU A 28 -0.55 -6.72 2.26
C GLU A 28 -0.22 -5.62 1.26
N ALA A 29 -0.33 -5.91 -0.04
CA ALA A 29 -0.07 -4.90 -1.07
C ALA A 29 -0.98 -3.68 -0.89
N HIS A 30 -2.27 -3.92 -0.71
CA HIS A 30 -3.25 -2.86 -0.54
C HIS A 30 -2.96 -2.05 0.73
N LYS A 31 -2.65 -2.74 1.83
CA LYS A 31 -2.27 -2.08 3.08
C LYS A 31 -1.11 -1.10 2.87
N TRP A 32 -0.04 -1.55 2.20
CA TRP A 32 1.13 -0.70 1.99
C TRP A 32 0.81 0.49 1.10
N PHE A 33 -0.06 0.32 0.09
CA PHE A 33 -0.47 1.47 -0.72
C PHE A 33 -1.36 2.44 0.05
N ILE A 34 -2.23 1.97 0.95
CA ILE A 34 -2.98 2.86 1.85
C ILE A 34 -2.02 3.73 2.66
N LEU A 35 -1.01 3.11 3.26
CA LEU A 35 -0.03 3.82 4.09
C LEU A 35 0.78 4.80 3.24
N SER A 36 1.19 4.39 2.04
CA SER A 36 1.93 5.24 1.12
C SER A 36 1.16 6.50 0.77
N VAL A 37 -0.12 6.34 0.39
CA VAL A 37 -0.97 7.48 0.02
C VAL A 37 -1.04 8.49 1.16
N SER A 38 -1.21 8.02 2.40
CA SER A 38 -1.34 8.91 3.54
C SER A 38 -0.02 9.56 3.96
N GLY A 39 1.11 9.00 3.51
CA GLY A 39 2.43 9.50 3.89
C GLY A 39 3.00 10.58 2.98
N PHE A 40 2.46 10.73 1.77
CA PHE A 40 2.98 11.74 0.85
C PHE A 40 2.54 13.15 1.26
N LEU A 41 3.46 14.10 1.12
CA LEU A 41 3.17 15.50 1.37
C LEU A 41 2.35 16.10 0.23
N ALA A 42 1.69 17.23 0.48
CA ALA A 42 0.91 17.92 -0.55
C ALA A 42 1.76 18.30 -1.76
N SER A 43 3.05 18.61 -1.53
CA SER A 43 4.00 18.94 -2.61
C SER A 43 4.37 17.70 -3.45
N GLU A 44 4.00 16.52 -3.02
CA GLU A 44 4.30 15.27 -3.71
C GLU A 44 3.04 14.69 -4.40
N ALA A 45 2.16 15.57 -4.87
CA ALA A 45 0.85 15.19 -5.40
C ALA A 45 0.96 14.19 -6.56
N LYS A 46 1.99 14.29 -7.40
CA LYS A 46 2.19 13.36 -8.51
C LYS A 46 2.41 11.94 -8.01
N ASN A 47 3.33 11.78 -7.06
CA ASN A 47 3.63 10.46 -6.49
C ASN A 47 2.45 9.91 -5.70
N ARG A 48 1.77 10.79 -4.96
CA ARG A 48 0.56 10.39 -4.24
C ARG A 48 -0.52 9.89 -5.19
N GLY A 49 -0.70 10.55 -6.32
CA GLY A 49 -1.67 10.14 -7.34
C GLY A 49 -1.35 8.78 -7.93
N ILE A 50 -0.06 8.48 -8.16
CA ILE A 50 0.37 7.17 -8.64
C ILE A 50 0.04 6.09 -7.62
N ALA A 51 0.34 6.34 -6.34
CA ALA A 51 0.03 5.39 -5.28
C ALA A 51 -1.48 5.17 -5.14
N MET A 52 -2.27 6.21 -5.27
CA MET A 52 -3.74 6.10 -5.25
C MET A 52 -4.26 5.22 -6.39
N ARG A 53 -3.71 5.41 -7.58
CA ARG A 53 -4.09 4.59 -8.74
C ARG A 53 -3.75 3.13 -8.53
N ASN A 54 -2.54 2.85 -8.03
CA ASN A 54 -2.13 1.49 -7.75
C ASN A 54 -3.00 0.85 -6.67
N ARG A 55 -3.31 1.59 -5.62
CA ARG A 55 -4.21 1.13 -4.57
C ARG A 55 -5.56 0.73 -5.14
N ASP A 56 -6.12 1.57 -6.01
CA ASP A 56 -7.44 1.33 -6.57
C ASP A 56 -7.45 0.16 -7.55
N GLN A 57 -6.37 -0.02 -8.31
CA GLN A 57 -6.23 -1.16 -9.23
C GLN A 57 -6.17 -2.48 -8.46
N ILE A 58 -5.48 -2.50 -7.33
CA ILE A 58 -5.41 -3.69 -6.49
C ILE A 58 -6.77 -3.97 -5.87
N ALA A 59 -7.45 -2.93 -5.36
CA ALA A 59 -8.76 -3.08 -4.74
C ALA A 59 -9.77 -3.70 -5.71
N ALA A 60 -9.67 -3.41 -6.99
CA ALA A 60 -10.57 -3.98 -8.00
C ALA A 60 -10.43 -5.50 -8.13
N ARG A 61 -9.33 -6.07 -7.63
CA ARG A 61 -9.06 -7.51 -7.65
C ARG A 61 -9.31 -8.18 -6.31
N MET A 62 -9.84 -7.43 -5.33
CA MET A 62 -10.02 -7.91 -3.97
C MET A 62 -11.50 -8.04 -3.63
N THR A 63 -11.81 -8.93 -2.69
CA THR A 63 -13.16 -9.02 -2.13
C THR A 63 -13.37 -7.89 -1.12
N PRO A 64 -14.63 -7.53 -0.80
CA PRO A 64 -14.89 -6.55 0.27
C PRO A 64 -14.25 -6.93 1.60
N GLU A 65 -14.22 -8.22 1.94
CA GLU A 65 -13.60 -8.71 3.18
C GLU A 65 -12.10 -8.48 3.17
N GLN A 66 -11.45 -8.70 2.03
CA GLN A 66 -10.01 -8.45 1.91
C GLN A 66 -9.70 -6.96 2.03
N ILE A 67 -10.52 -6.11 1.41
CA ILE A 67 -10.35 -4.65 1.52
C ILE A 67 -10.50 -4.22 2.98
N ALA A 68 -11.52 -4.72 3.68
CA ALA A 68 -11.72 -4.40 5.09
C ALA A 68 -10.53 -4.84 5.94
N GLU A 69 -9.98 -6.02 5.67
CA GLU A 69 -8.82 -6.51 6.40
C GLU A 69 -7.59 -5.65 6.17
N SER A 70 -7.33 -5.23 4.92
CA SER A 70 -6.19 -4.38 4.62
C SER A 70 -6.31 -3.02 5.30
N GLN A 71 -7.52 -2.45 5.33
CA GLN A 71 -7.78 -1.17 6.01
C GLN A 71 -7.53 -1.31 7.51
N LYS A 72 -7.97 -2.42 8.10
CA LYS A 72 -7.74 -2.70 9.51
C LYS A 72 -6.25 -2.77 9.82
N ARG A 73 -5.49 -3.50 9.00
CA ARG A 73 -4.04 -3.62 9.17
C ARG A 73 -3.34 -2.28 9.01
N ALA A 74 -3.79 -1.45 8.07
CA ALA A 74 -3.21 -0.13 7.87
C ALA A 74 -3.41 0.76 9.10
N ARG A 75 -4.62 0.73 9.69
CA ARG A 75 -4.91 1.51 10.90
C ARG A 75 -4.10 1.04 12.10
N ALA A 76 -3.82 -0.25 12.19
CA ALA A 76 -3.09 -0.85 13.30
C ALA A 76 -1.57 -0.75 13.14
N TRP A 77 -1.09 -0.42 11.95
CA TRP A 77 0.34 -0.40 11.65
C TRP A 77 1.04 0.71 12.43
N LYS A 78 2.18 0.36 13.03
CA LYS A 78 3.03 1.32 13.73
C LYS A 78 4.45 1.13 13.23
N PRO A 79 5.15 2.24 12.87
CA PRO A 79 6.55 2.14 12.45
C PRO A 79 7.44 1.72 13.61
N GLU A 80 8.43 0.89 13.30
CA GLU A 80 9.42 0.47 14.27
C GLU A 80 10.52 1.50 14.45
#